data_2a3d84734d864dc1220ee6211d7b994c
#
_entry.id   2a3d84734d864dc1220ee6211d7b994c
#
_cell.length_a   1.000
_cell.length_b   1.000
_cell.length_c   1.000
_cell.angle_alpha   90.00
_cell.angle_beta   90.00
_cell.angle_gamma   90.00
#
_symmetry.space_group_name_H-M   'P 1'
#
loop_
_entity.id
_entity.type
_entity.pdbx_description
1 polymer ?
#
loop_
_entity_poly.entity_id
_entity_poly.type
_entity_poly.pdbx_seq_one_letter_code
_entity_poly.pdbx_strand_id
1 'polypeptide(L)'
;MKQAAIVCENLTFRYFEKSKPVIDNVSLTIPSGEVTVLMGSSGCGKSTLAAILCGLLPENGGFLTEGSVELFGTPLKELNPSDRAEKISMMFQNPDLQFCMATLREELYFCMENIRVPAERMRERAQLSARVMGTEHLLDRKLFSLSGGEKQRAVLTCIHLLDASCILLDEPFANLDPDAVQEMMKLLRRMCREQGKTIVAIDHMADHWMDTADRFLLLGEGGRVLCEAQTAEELEQSRPLFREQGVAYPGIWQETRKAPLTVKSTEDGLRLSRVTMPEVPQKPKKRRRLRGNVAEQDSLLFEGDAIFPDGCITAILGPSGCGKTSLMMTFLKQRDYLGDIVIVENGYVRELRSIDQKGCFDEVGIAFQNPSNQFITQNVTEEVADGLSRRYAGETPEQIKQRALDMLDTCGLRKYQKFSPYMLSQGQQRRLAVLSVLAGGQKLLLLDEPTYGQDYRSARALMDQVCARVKEDGLTVIMTTHDRGLAEAYADVRYQMRGKKLIREDGSK
;
A
#
# COMPACT_ATOMS: atom_id res chain seq x y z
N MET A 1 6.58 -28.48 25.25
CA MET A 1 5.90 -27.28 24.70
C MET A 1 6.95 -26.21 24.50
N LYS A 2 6.94 -25.49 23.36
CA LYS A 2 7.81 -24.32 23.18
C LYS A 2 7.41 -23.26 24.19
N GLN A 3 8.37 -22.48 24.68
CA GLN A 3 8.12 -21.36 25.58
C GLN A 3 7.26 -20.32 24.85
N ALA A 4 6.29 -19.70 25.52
CA ALA A 4 5.51 -18.61 24.93
C ALA A 4 6.36 -17.32 24.89
N ALA A 5 6.36 -16.63 23.76
CA ALA A 5 6.95 -15.29 23.65
C ALA A 5 5.97 -14.23 24.12
N ILE A 6 4.69 -14.35 23.75
CA ILE A 6 3.63 -13.45 24.16
C ILE A 6 2.46 -14.28 24.66
N VAL A 7 1.91 -13.90 25.81
CA VAL A 7 0.63 -14.41 26.32
C VAL A 7 -0.25 -13.20 26.61
N CYS A 8 -1.45 -13.17 26.05
CA CYS A 8 -2.44 -12.21 26.48
C CYS A 8 -3.72 -12.94 26.88
N GLU A 9 -4.34 -12.47 27.94
CA GLU A 9 -5.53 -13.06 28.53
C GLU A 9 -6.61 -12.02 28.75
N ASN A 10 -7.80 -12.32 28.21
CA ASN A 10 -9.05 -11.54 28.40
C ASN A 10 -8.90 -10.03 28.12
N LEU A 11 -8.08 -9.65 27.11
CA LEU A 11 -7.82 -8.25 26.80
C LEU A 11 -9.08 -7.55 26.31
N THR A 12 -9.42 -6.41 26.98
CA THR A 12 -10.49 -5.52 26.56
C THR A 12 -9.98 -4.08 26.56
N PHE A 13 -10.00 -3.44 25.38
CA PHE A 13 -9.45 -2.10 25.18
C PHE A 13 -10.41 -1.18 24.42
N ARG A 14 -10.43 0.11 24.83
CA ARG A 14 -11.24 1.20 24.23
C ARG A 14 -10.37 2.45 24.04
N TYR A 15 -10.58 3.18 22.95
CA TYR A 15 -9.93 4.48 22.77
C TYR A 15 -10.56 5.58 23.61
N PHE A 16 -11.87 5.50 23.84
CA PHE A 16 -12.62 6.46 24.68
C PHE A 16 -13.43 5.69 25.72
N GLU A 17 -13.54 6.22 26.93
CA GLU A 17 -14.16 5.57 28.09
C GLU A 17 -15.55 5.00 27.81
N LYS A 18 -16.37 5.74 27.05
CA LYS A 18 -17.75 5.34 26.70
C LYS A 18 -17.91 4.73 25.31
N SER A 19 -16.81 4.48 24.59
CA SER A 19 -16.88 3.84 23.27
C SER A 19 -17.05 2.33 23.37
N LYS A 20 -17.51 1.72 22.29
CA LYS A 20 -17.44 0.26 22.15
C LYS A 20 -15.96 -0.19 22.20
N PRO A 21 -15.67 -1.37 22.76
CA PRO A 21 -14.32 -1.91 22.75
C PRO A 21 -13.85 -2.15 21.30
N VAL A 22 -12.59 -1.83 21.04
CA VAL A 22 -11.91 -2.15 19.79
C VAL A 22 -11.24 -3.52 19.90
N ILE A 23 -10.78 -3.88 21.09
CA ILE A 23 -10.36 -5.23 21.47
C ILE A 23 -11.34 -5.70 22.55
N ASP A 24 -11.94 -6.86 22.36
CA ASP A 24 -13.07 -7.35 23.18
C ASP A 24 -12.82 -8.80 23.62
N ASN A 25 -12.37 -8.96 24.86
CA ASN A 25 -12.11 -10.26 25.50
C ASN A 25 -11.19 -11.17 24.68
N VAL A 26 -10.06 -10.64 24.24
CA VAL A 26 -9.09 -11.38 23.41
C VAL A 26 -8.08 -12.12 24.26
N SER A 27 -7.94 -13.42 24.02
CA SER A 27 -6.90 -14.27 24.59
C SER A 27 -6.14 -14.96 23.45
N LEU A 28 -4.81 -14.87 23.46
CA LEU A 28 -3.96 -15.56 22.48
C LEU A 28 -2.57 -15.83 23.06
N THR A 29 -1.91 -16.86 22.52
CA THR A 29 -0.54 -17.22 22.85
C THR A 29 0.30 -17.31 21.60
N ILE A 30 1.45 -16.64 21.59
CA ILE A 30 2.43 -16.67 20.49
C ILE A 30 3.67 -17.41 20.96
N PRO A 31 4.02 -18.55 20.32
CA PRO A 31 5.21 -19.32 20.67
C PRO A 31 6.51 -18.57 20.33
N SER A 32 7.55 -18.84 21.10
CA SER A 32 8.90 -18.29 20.84
C SER A 32 9.57 -18.97 19.66
N GLY A 33 10.31 -18.18 18.85
CA GLY A 33 11.09 -18.68 17.73
C GLY A 33 10.24 -19.15 16.53
N GLU A 34 9.02 -18.62 16.39
CA GLU A 34 8.11 -18.87 15.28
C GLU A 34 7.71 -17.57 14.58
N VAL A 35 7.25 -17.72 13.33
CA VAL A 35 6.61 -16.66 12.56
C VAL A 35 5.10 -16.84 12.64
N THR A 36 4.43 -15.93 13.34
CA THR A 36 2.95 -15.88 13.44
C THR A 36 2.42 -14.72 12.62
N VAL A 37 1.47 -14.98 11.74
CA VAL A 37 0.81 -13.95 10.91
C VAL A 37 -0.59 -13.69 11.41
N LEU A 38 -0.87 -12.44 11.80
CA LEU A 38 -2.19 -11.97 12.21
C LEU A 38 -2.90 -11.39 11.01
N MET A 39 -4.00 -11.98 10.61
CA MET A 39 -4.80 -11.57 9.45
C MET A 39 -6.21 -11.16 9.89
N GLY A 40 -6.91 -10.42 9.06
CA GLY A 40 -8.28 -9.99 9.36
C GLY A 40 -8.68 -8.75 8.58
N SER A 41 -9.96 -8.43 8.59
CA SER A 41 -10.52 -7.26 7.91
C SER A 41 -9.94 -5.94 8.43
N SER A 42 -9.98 -4.92 7.60
CA SER A 42 -9.62 -3.56 8.00
C SER A 42 -10.50 -3.08 9.16
N GLY A 43 -9.86 -2.60 10.23
CA GLY A 43 -10.58 -2.10 11.42
C GLY A 43 -11.02 -3.18 12.43
N CYS A 44 -10.64 -4.46 12.26
CA CYS A 44 -10.95 -5.49 13.26
C CYS A 44 -10.11 -5.42 14.54
N GLY A 45 -9.12 -4.50 14.61
CA GLY A 45 -8.31 -4.27 15.81
C GLY A 45 -6.86 -4.75 15.75
N LYS A 46 -6.34 -5.25 14.61
CA LYS A 46 -4.98 -5.80 14.49
C LYS A 46 -3.87 -4.86 14.98
N SER A 47 -3.80 -3.64 14.42
CA SER A 47 -2.78 -2.66 14.80
C SER A 47 -2.96 -2.17 16.24
N THR A 48 -4.21 -2.11 16.74
CA THR A 48 -4.50 -1.81 18.16
C THR A 48 -3.98 -2.93 19.06
N LEU A 49 -4.25 -4.18 18.72
CA LEU A 49 -3.71 -5.35 19.43
C LEU A 49 -2.17 -5.32 19.43
N ALA A 50 -1.56 -5.09 18.30
CA ALA A 50 -0.11 -4.95 18.17
C ALA A 50 0.46 -3.87 19.10
N ALA A 51 -0.16 -2.69 19.12
CA ALA A 51 0.23 -1.59 19.99
C ALA A 51 0.09 -1.93 21.48
N ILE A 52 -0.92 -2.72 21.86
CA ILE A 52 -1.08 -3.21 23.25
C ILE A 52 0.02 -4.22 23.57
N LEU A 53 0.30 -5.18 22.68
CA LEU A 53 1.32 -6.20 22.88
C LEU A 53 2.73 -5.59 23.02
N CYS A 54 2.98 -4.45 22.36
CA CYS A 54 4.24 -3.70 22.50
C CYS A 54 4.26 -2.73 23.67
N GLY A 55 3.15 -2.57 24.41
CA GLY A 55 3.04 -1.63 25.52
C GLY A 55 2.97 -0.16 25.10
N LEU A 56 2.64 0.13 23.83
CA LEU A 56 2.40 1.48 23.36
C LEU A 56 1.02 1.98 23.82
N LEU A 57 0.09 1.08 23.97
CA LEU A 57 -1.25 1.31 24.55
C LEU A 57 -1.37 0.48 25.85
N PRO A 58 -1.99 1.01 26.90
CA PRO A 58 -2.68 2.31 26.99
C PRO A 58 -1.77 3.51 27.29
N GLU A 59 -0.45 3.37 27.40
CA GLU A 59 0.47 4.46 27.81
C GLU A 59 0.32 5.73 26.96
N ASN A 60 0.09 5.58 25.65
CA ASN A 60 -0.08 6.68 24.71
C ASN A 60 -1.56 6.98 24.38
N GLY A 61 -2.50 6.46 25.17
CA GLY A 61 -3.93 6.74 25.01
C GLY A 61 -4.83 5.53 25.12
N GLY A 62 -6.11 5.77 25.37
CA GLY A 62 -7.10 4.73 25.54
C GLY A 62 -7.11 4.08 26.92
N PHE A 63 -7.93 3.05 27.07
CA PHE A 63 -8.23 2.40 28.34
C PHE A 63 -8.19 0.87 28.15
N LEU A 64 -7.22 0.22 28.80
CA LEU A 64 -7.22 -1.22 28.99
C LEU A 64 -8.09 -1.51 30.23
N THR A 65 -9.32 -1.99 29.99
CA THR A 65 -10.30 -2.18 31.06
C THR A 65 -10.20 -3.55 31.72
N GLU A 66 -9.72 -4.55 30.96
CA GLU A 66 -9.56 -5.92 31.46
C GLU A 66 -8.37 -6.60 30.80
N GLY A 67 -7.85 -7.63 31.44
CA GLY A 67 -6.83 -8.53 30.92
C GLY A 67 -5.39 -8.15 31.24
N SER A 68 -4.48 -9.00 30.79
CA SER A 68 -3.04 -8.86 30.97
C SER A 68 -2.25 -9.29 29.74
N VAL A 69 -1.02 -8.78 29.64
CA VAL A 69 -0.03 -9.22 28.65
C VAL A 69 1.25 -9.60 29.36
N GLU A 70 1.83 -10.73 28.95
CA GLU A 70 3.15 -11.17 29.39
C GLU A 70 4.10 -11.32 28.17
N LEU A 71 5.35 -10.86 28.32
CA LEU A 71 6.40 -11.04 27.36
C LEU A 71 7.48 -11.95 27.93
N PHE A 72 7.63 -13.16 27.35
CA PHE A 72 8.57 -14.17 27.83
C PHE A 72 8.42 -14.45 29.33
N GLY A 73 7.16 -14.59 29.81
CA GLY A 73 6.82 -14.88 31.18
C GLY A 73 6.97 -13.71 32.16
N THR A 74 7.21 -12.48 31.66
CA THR A 74 7.26 -11.27 32.48
C THR A 74 6.04 -10.39 32.17
N PRO A 75 5.24 -9.98 33.16
CA PRO A 75 4.12 -9.07 32.94
C PRO A 75 4.57 -7.75 32.32
N LEU A 76 3.91 -7.35 31.23
CA LEU A 76 4.29 -6.15 30.47
C LEU A 76 4.34 -4.87 31.33
N LYS A 77 3.43 -4.75 32.30
CA LYS A 77 3.35 -3.62 33.23
C LYS A 77 4.56 -3.50 34.19
N GLU A 78 5.34 -4.56 34.34
CA GLU A 78 6.53 -4.58 35.20
C GLU A 78 7.79 -4.20 34.43
N LEU A 79 7.75 -4.16 33.09
CA LEU A 79 8.88 -3.83 32.24
C LEU A 79 8.98 -2.31 32.06
N ASN A 80 10.14 -1.74 32.37
CA ASN A 80 10.44 -0.38 31.96
C ASN A 80 10.69 -0.30 30.44
N PRO A 81 10.67 0.89 29.82
CA PRO A 81 10.82 1.03 28.37
C PRO A 81 12.11 0.39 27.79
N SER A 82 13.24 0.45 28.51
CA SER A 82 14.52 -0.14 28.05
C SER A 82 14.44 -1.67 28.04
N ASP A 83 13.99 -2.28 29.15
CA ASP A 83 13.85 -3.73 29.26
C ASP A 83 12.81 -4.28 28.27
N ARG A 84 11.77 -3.51 28.02
CA ARG A 84 10.74 -3.83 27.03
C ARG A 84 11.32 -3.82 25.61
N ALA A 85 12.16 -2.83 25.26
CA ALA A 85 12.81 -2.75 23.94
C ALA A 85 13.72 -3.93 23.61
N GLU A 86 14.33 -4.59 24.64
CA GLU A 86 15.09 -5.82 24.47
C GLU A 86 14.20 -7.06 24.23
N LYS A 87 12.98 -7.03 24.73
CA LYS A 87 12.03 -8.15 24.56
C LYS A 87 11.22 -8.04 23.28
N ILE A 88 10.71 -6.82 22.93
CA ILE A 88 9.84 -6.60 21.78
C ILE A 88 10.15 -5.28 21.10
N SER A 89 10.24 -5.32 19.79
CA SER A 89 10.33 -4.13 18.92
C SER A 89 9.24 -4.17 17.86
N MET A 90 8.75 -3.00 17.44
CA MET A 90 7.67 -2.89 16.47
C MET A 90 8.09 -2.05 15.26
N MET A 91 7.69 -2.49 14.07
CA MET A 91 7.66 -1.68 12.84
C MET A 91 6.24 -1.23 12.58
N PHE A 92 6.04 0.09 12.46
CA PHE A 92 4.72 0.66 12.16
C PHE A 92 4.40 0.58 10.66
N GLN A 93 3.13 0.55 10.33
CA GLN A 93 2.64 0.61 8.96
C GLN A 93 3.21 1.81 8.17
N ASN A 94 3.33 2.97 8.81
CA ASN A 94 3.99 4.15 8.24
C ASN A 94 5.35 4.39 8.90
N PRO A 95 6.47 4.07 8.21
CA PRO A 95 7.82 4.29 8.73
C PRO A 95 8.14 5.74 9.08
N ASP A 96 7.52 6.72 8.40
CA ASP A 96 7.77 8.15 8.66
C ASP A 96 7.34 8.59 10.08
N LEU A 97 6.41 7.87 10.69
CA LEU A 97 5.96 8.14 12.07
C LEU A 97 6.93 7.59 13.12
N GLN A 98 7.91 6.81 12.71
CA GLN A 98 8.83 6.12 13.61
C GLN A 98 10.20 6.81 13.69
N PHE A 99 10.58 7.55 12.64
CA PHE A 99 11.88 8.25 12.62
C PHE A 99 11.85 9.54 13.43
N CYS A 100 12.88 9.71 14.28
CA CYS A 100 13.09 10.90 15.11
C CYS A 100 14.25 11.78 14.59
N MET A 101 15.18 11.20 13.81
CA MET A 101 16.42 11.85 13.39
C MET A 101 16.41 12.17 11.88
N ALA A 102 17.42 12.94 11.43
CA ALA A 102 17.49 13.36 10.04
C ALA A 102 18.11 12.30 9.11
N THR A 103 19.05 11.48 9.61
CA THR A 103 19.76 10.45 8.86
C THR A 103 19.65 9.10 9.54
N LEU A 104 19.84 8.01 8.78
CA LEU A 104 19.82 6.66 9.36
C LEU A 104 20.91 6.48 10.42
N ARG A 105 22.08 7.05 10.23
CA ARG A 105 23.18 6.99 11.22
C ARG A 105 22.77 7.61 12.55
N GLU A 106 22.19 8.79 12.50
CA GLU A 106 21.69 9.48 13.71
C GLU A 106 20.57 8.69 14.38
N GLU A 107 19.66 8.09 13.60
CA GLU A 107 18.58 7.26 14.12
C GLU A 107 19.13 6.00 14.84
N LEU A 108 20.14 5.35 14.26
CA LEU A 108 20.80 4.20 14.90
C LEU A 108 21.51 4.61 16.20
N TYR A 109 22.14 5.79 16.24
CA TYR A 109 22.76 6.29 17.47
C TYR A 109 21.71 6.61 18.53
N PHE A 110 20.61 7.26 18.16
CA PHE A 110 19.49 7.53 19.04
C PHE A 110 18.89 6.24 19.63
N CYS A 111 18.71 5.19 18.83
CA CYS A 111 18.27 3.89 19.32
C CYS A 111 19.24 3.32 20.37
N MET A 112 20.54 3.42 20.13
CA MET A 112 21.57 2.91 21.06
C MET A 112 21.68 3.72 22.34
N GLU A 113 21.49 5.04 22.31
CA GLU A 113 21.44 5.90 23.49
C GLU A 113 20.28 5.49 24.42
N ASN A 114 19.10 5.20 23.85
CA ASN A 114 17.93 4.77 24.61
C ASN A 114 18.13 3.44 25.36
N ILE A 115 18.98 2.54 24.84
CA ILE A 115 19.35 1.28 25.50
C ILE A 115 20.74 1.34 26.18
N ARG A 116 21.27 2.57 26.38
CA ARG A 116 22.50 2.85 27.12
C ARG A 116 23.77 2.15 26.59
N VAL A 117 23.89 2.01 25.28
CA VAL A 117 25.13 1.52 24.65
C VAL A 117 26.23 2.56 24.82
N PRO A 118 27.45 2.19 25.25
CA PRO A 118 28.57 3.12 25.33
C PRO A 118 28.94 3.75 23.99
N ALA A 119 29.23 5.05 23.98
CA ALA A 119 29.45 5.84 22.74
C ALA A 119 30.58 5.25 21.87
N GLU A 120 31.61 4.68 22.47
CA GLU A 120 32.74 4.07 21.78
C GLU A 120 32.34 2.86 20.91
N ARG A 121 31.23 2.18 21.26
CA ARG A 121 30.73 1.00 20.56
C ARG A 121 29.68 1.34 19.51
N MET A 122 29.12 2.55 19.55
CA MET A 122 27.96 2.90 18.69
C MET A 122 28.30 2.88 17.19
N ARG A 123 29.46 3.43 16.82
CA ARG A 123 29.90 3.48 15.44
C ARG A 123 30.02 2.10 14.80
N GLU A 124 30.69 1.20 15.51
CA GLU A 124 30.90 -0.17 15.03
C GLU A 124 29.59 -0.94 14.93
N ARG A 125 28.73 -0.87 15.96
CA ARG A 125 27.42 -1.53 15.96
C ARG A 125 26.51 -1.00 14.85
N ALA A 126 26.47 0.32 14.62
CA ALA A 126 25.69 0.91 13.54
C ALA A 126 26.15 0.41 12.16
N GLN A 127 27.47 0.37 11.94
CA GLN A 127 28.04 -0.14 10.69
C GLN A 127 27.75 -1.64 10.49
N LEU A 128 27.89 -2.44 11.55
CA LEU A 128 27.60 -3.87 11.49
C LEU A 128 26.12 -4.13 11.16
N SER A 129 25.19 -3.47 11.87
CA SER A 129 23.75 -3.59 11.59
C SER A 129 23.42 -3.17 10.16
N ALA A 130 23.95 -2.04 9.72
CA ALA A 130 23.71 -1.55 8.35
C ALA A 130 24.24 -2.54 7.29
N ARG A 131 25.40 -3.18 7.54
CA ARG A 131 25.97 -4.21 6.65
C ARG A 131 25.09 -5.45 6.59
N VAL A 132 24.67 -5.97 7.74
CA VAL A 132 23.81 -7.16 7.82
C VAL A 132 22.49 -6.93 7.09
N MET A 133 21.95 -5.71 7.20
CA MET A 133 20.66 -5.30 6.59
C MET A 133 20.79 -4.74 5.16
N GLY A 134 22.02 -4.62 4.62
CA GLY A 134 22.29 -4.09 3.29
C GLY A 134 21.97 -2.58 3.15
N THR A 135 21.99 -1.84 4.25
CA THR A 135 21.63 -0.39 4.30
C THR A 135 22.85 0.53 4.48
N GLU A 136 24.08 0.04 4.29
CA GLU A 136 25.30 0.86 4.44
C GLU A 136 25.27 2.14 3.59
N HIS A 137 24.77 2.03 2.36
CA HIS A 137 24.62 3.15 1.43
C HIS A 137 23.57 4.19 1.83
N LEU A 138 22.73 3.88 2.84
CA LEU A 138 21.69 4.76 3.37
C LEU A 138 22.13 5.53 4.62
N LEU A 139 23.22 5.13 5.28
CA LEU A 139 23.62 5.65 6.59
C LEU A 139 23.63 7.18 6.68
N ASP A 140 24.16 7.85 5.66
CA ASP A 140 24.31 9.31 5.65
C ASP A 140 23.26 10.01 4.75
N ARG A 141 22.29 9.25 4.23
CA ARG A 141 21.17 9.81 3.49
C ARG A 141 20.08 10.32 4.43
N LYS A 142 19.43 11.39 4.01
CA LYS A 142 18.29 11.96 4.76
C LYS A 142 17.09 11.02 4.67
N LEU A 143 16.52 10.60 5.79
CA LEU A 143 15.43 9.64 5.90
C LEU A 143 14.19 10.07 5.10
N PHE A 144 13.85 11.36 5.09
CA PHE A 144 12.71 11.87 4.30
C PHE A 144 12.90 11.75 2.78
N SER A 145 14.15 11.59 2.31
CA SER A 145 14.45 11.44 0.87
C SER A 145 14.50 10.00 0.40
N LEU A 146 14.32 9.05 1.30
CA LEU A 146 14.32 7.62 1.00
C LEU A 146 13.00 7.21 0.34
N SER A 147 13.07 6.22 -0.55
CA SER A 147 11.88 5.53 -1.06
C SER A 147 11.19 4.73 0.06
N GLY A 148 9.93 4.34 -0.14
CA GLY A 148 9.19 3.53 0.84
C GLY A 148 9.93 2.27 1.27
N GLY A 149 10.48 1.53 0.32
CA GLY A 149 11.26 0.32 0.61
C GLY A 149 12.59 0.58 1.34
N GLU A 150 13.29 1.68 0.99
CA GLU A 150 14.49 2.09 1.72
C GLU A 150 14.16 2.49 3.16
N LYS A 151 13.01 3.16 3.39
CA LYS A 151 12.54 3.52 4.74
C LYS A 151 12.22 2.27 5.57
N GLN A 152 11.52 1.29 5.01
CA GLN A 152 11.23 0.04 5.71
C GLN A 152 12.51 -0.73 6.07
N ARG A 153 13.48 -0.81 5.16
CA ARG A 153 14.79 -1.39 5.47
C ARG A 153 15.54 -0.61 6.55
N ALA A 154 15.43 0.72 6.54
CA ALA A 154 16.03 1.56 7.58
C ALA A 154 15.43 1.26 8.97
N VAL A 155 14.09 1.15 9.08
CA VAL A 155 13.42 0.74 10.33
C VAL A 155 13.86 -0.65 10.77
N LEU A 156 13.91 -1.63 9.84
CA LEU A 156 14.40 -2.97 10.18
C LEU A 156 15.86 -2.96 10.63
N THR A 157 16.68 -2.03 10.13
CA THR A 157 18.06 -1.86 10.59
C THR A 157 18.08 -1.40 12.06
N CYS A 158 17.19 -0.49 12.44
CA CYS A 158 17.03 -0.06 13.84
C CYS A 158 16.55 -1.23 14.72
N ILE A 159 15.56 -2.00 14.28
CA ILE A 159 15.06 -3.18 14.99
C ILE A 159 16.15 -4.24 15.16
N HIS A 160 16.91 -4.52 14.11
CA HIS A 160 18.05 -5.45 14.19
C HIS A 160 19.12 -4.97 15.18
N LEU A 161 19.39 -3.66 15.22
CA LEU A 161 20.34 -3.06 16.15
C LEU A 161 19.92 -3.21 17.60
N LEU A 162 18.63 -3.08 17.91
CA LEU A 162 18.05 -3.25 19.25
C LEU A 162 18.11 -4.70 19.72
N ASP A 163 18.23 -5.65 18.80
CA ASP A 163 18.36 -7.09 19.05
C ASP A 163 17.20 -7.71 19.85
N ALA A 164 16.00 -7.12 19.73
CA ALA A 164 14.80 -7.60 20.43
C ALA A 164 14.53 -9.09 20.16
N SER A 165 14.05 -9.80 21.17
CA SER A 165 13.71 -11.24 21.07
C SER A 165 12.45 -11.50 20.26
N CYS A 166 11.50 -10.55 20.25
CA CYS A 166 10.27 -10.57 19.46
C CYS A 166 10.20 -9.34 18.57
N ILE A 167 9.84 -9.53 17.31
CA ILE A 167 9.68 -8.46 16.31
C ILE A 167 8.23 -8.47 15.84
N LEU A 168 7.55 -7.35 16.04
CA LEU A 168 6.20 -7.14 15.56
C LEU A 168 6.23 -6.24 14.32
N LEU A 169 5.59 -6.66 13.24
CA LEU A 169 5.59 -5.98 11.95
C LEU A 169 4.15 -5.66 11.55
N ASP A 170 3.82 -4.38 11.43
CA ASP A 170 2.49 -3.94 10.97
C ASP A 170 2.56 -3.58 9.49
N GLU A 171 1.99 -4.44 8.64
CA GLU A 171 1.99 -4.35 7.17
C GLU A 171 3.40 -4.11 6.57
N PRO A 172 4.37 -5.00 6.82
CA PRO A 172 5.77 -4.78 6.50
C PRO A 172 6.08 -4.66 5.01
N PHE A 173 5.18 -5.11 4.15
CA PHE A 173 5.38 -5.11 2.70
C PHE A 173 4.64 -3.96 2.00
N ALA A 174 3.98 -3.12 2.77
CA ALA A 174 3.39 -1.90 2.24
C ALA A 174 4.46 -1.07 1.51
N ASN A 175 4.16 -0.60 0.28
CA ASN A 175 5.07 0.18 -0.59
C ASN A 175 6.28 -0.58 -1.16
N LEU A 176 6.33 -1.92 -1.06
CA LEU A 176 7.38 -2.74 -1.66
C LEU A 176 6.94 -3.34 -3.01
N ASP A 177 7.86 -3.41 -3.93
CA ASP A 177 7.69 -4.24 -5.12
C ASP A 177 7.99 -5.73 -4.80
N PRO A 178 7.60 -6.66 -5.68
CA PRO A 178 7.76 -8.08 -5.43
C PRO A 178 9.20 -8.53 -5.14
N ASP A 179 10.19 -7.90 -5.77
CA ASP A 179 11.60 -8.23 -5.55
C ASP A 179 12.04 -7.80 -4.15
N ALA A 180 11.66 -6.58 -3.73
CA ALA A 180 11.92 -6.08 -2.38
C ALA A 180 11.20 -6.90 -1.29
N VAL A 181 9.97 -7.37 -1.56
CA VAL A 181 9.24 -8.30 -0.67
C VAL A 181 10.03 -9.58 -0.48
N GLN A 182 10.51 -10.20 -1.57
CA GLN A 182 11.29 -11.44 -1.49
C GLN A 182 12.59 -11.27 -0.70
N GLU A 183 13.29 -10.15 -0.89
CA GLU A 183 14.51 -9.86 -0.13
C GLU A 183 14.21 -9.69 1.36
N MET A 184 13.14 -8.97 1.69
CA MET A 184 12.71 -8.79 3.08
C MET A 184 12.28 -10.12 3.70
N MET A 185 11.56 -10.96 2.99
CA MET A 185 11.17 -12.30 3.46
C MET A 185 12.36 -13.19 3.76
N LYS A 186 13.41 -13.17 2.90
CA LYS A 186 14.67 -13.89 3.17
C LYS A 186 15.33 -13.41 4.47
N LEU A 187 15.32 -12.11 4.70
CA LEU A 187 15.88 -11.49 5.90
C LEU A 187 15.11 -11.91 7.15
N LEU A 188 13.77 -11.79 7.13
CA LEU A 188 12.91 -12.19 8.25
C LEU A 188 13.06 -13.70 8.57
N ARG A 189 13.09 -14.54 7.52
CA ARG A 189 13.34 -15.98 7.67
C ARG A 189 14.68 -16.25 8.36
N ARG A 190 15.74 -15.55 7.97
CA ARG A 190 17.06 -15.66 8.60
C ARG A 190 17.02 -15.24 10.07
N MET A 191 16.38 -14.11 10.38
CA MET A 191 16.24 -13.65 11.77
C MET A 191 15.49 -14.67 12.63
N CYS A 192 14.43 -15.28 12.14
CA CYS A 192 13.69 -16.30 12.87
C CYS A 192 14.49 -17.61 12.98
N ARG A 193 14.97 -18.18 11.85
CA ARG A 193 15.51 -19.55 11.81
C ARG A 193 16.94 -19.65 12.31
N GLU A 194 17.79 -18.63 12.06
CA GLU A 194 19.20 -18.64 12.44
C GLU A 194 19.47 -17.91 13.77
N GLN A 195 18.71 -16.85 14.06
CA GLN A 195 18.90 -16.03 15.26
C GLN A 195 17.86 -16.32 16.36
N GLY A 196 16.91 -17.21 16.11
CA GLY A 196 15.88 -17.60 17.08
C GLY A 196 14.87 -16.51 17.43
N LYS A 197 14.74 -15.46 16.60
CA LYS A 197 13.79 -14.37 16.84
C LYS A 197 12.35 -14.84 16.64
N THR A 198 11.44 -14.35 17.46
CA THR A 198 10.00 -14.50 17.26
C THR A 198 9.52 -13.38 16.34
N ILE A 199 8.73 -13.69 15.35
CA ILE A 199 8.17 -12.71 14.42
C ILE A 199 6.65 -12.77 14.48
N VAL A 200 6.02 -11.62 14.71
CA VAL A 200 4.57 -11.45 14.63
C VAL A 200 4.29 -10.42 13.53
N ALA A 201 3.68 -10.84 12.46
CA ALA A 201 3.37 -9.97 11.34
C ALA A 201 1.86 -9.75 11.22
N ILE A 202 1.45 -8.51 10.97
CA ILE A 202 0.10 -8.17 10.54
C ILE A 202 0.16 -7.98 9.02
N ASP A 203 -0.67 -8.70 8.29
CA ASP A 203 -0.77 -8.57 6.84
C ASP A 203 -2.19 -8.84 6.36
N HIS A 204 -2.49 -8.33 5.17
CA HIS A 204 -3.75 -8.57 4.46
C HIS A 204 -3.65 -9.63 3.37
N MET A 205 -2.41 -10.07 3.04
CA MET A 205 -2.12 -11.05 1.99
C MET A 205 -1.38 -12.24 2.55
N ALA A 206 -2.00 -13.43 2.49
CA ALA A 206 -1.36 -14.66 2.93
C ALA A 206 -0.23 -15.11 1.99
N ASP A 207 -0.31 -14.75 0.70
CA ASP A 207 0.62 -15.20 -0.35
C ASP A 207 2.10 -14.97 0.01
N HIS A 208 2.43 -13.82 0.59
CA HIS A 208 3.80 -13.47 0.96
C HIS A 208 4.38 -14.42 2.02
N TRP A 209 3.52 -14.96 2.88
CA TRP A 209 3.92 -15.69 4.08
C TRP A 209 3.87 -17.21 3.95
N MET A 210 3.31 -17.75 2.84
CA MET A 210 3.07 -19.18 2.66
C MET A 210 4.28 -20.07 2.94
N ASP A 211 5.48 -19.63 2.51
CA ASP A 211 6.73 -20.39 2.69
C ASP A 211 7.47 -20.06 4.00
N THR A 212 6.98 -19.13 4.81
CA THR A 212 7.74 -18.61 5.95
C THR A 212 6.98 -18.69 7.26
N ALA A 213 5.67 -18.47 7.25
CA ALA A 213 4.85 -18.53 8.46
C ALA A 213 4.74 -19.97 9.01
N ASP A 214 4.86 -20.07 10.33
CA ASP A 214 4.56 -21.30 11.05
C ASP A 214 3.10 -21.36 11.46
N ARG A 215 2.43 -20.17 11.51
CA ARG A 215 1.07 -20.03 12.00
C ARG A 215 0.36 -18.84 11.39
N PHE A 216 -0.89 -19.00 11.01
CA PHE A 216 -1.81 -17.94 10.62
C PHE A 216 -2.93 -17.85 11.64
N LEU A 217 -3.21 -16.64 12.16
CA LEU A 217 -4.34 -16.34 13.04
C LEU A 217 -5.28 -15.39 12.32
N LEU A 218 -6.50 -15.80 12.05
CA LEU A 218 -7.53 -14.93 11.48
C LEU A 218 -8.32 -14.26 12.60
N LEU A 219 -8.30 -12.93 12.60
CA LEU A 219 -8.99 -12.10 13.57
C LEU A 219 -10.29 -11.55 12.96
N GLY A 220 -11.36 -11.63 13.72
CA GLY A 220 -12.64 -10.99 13.46
C GLY A 220 -12.82 -9.67 14.19
N GLU A 221 -14.06 -9.16 14.19
CA GLU A 221 -14.42 -7.93 14.91
C GLU A 221 -14.06 -8.04 16.40
N GLY A 222 -13.51 -6.95 16.96
CA GLY A 222 -13.04 -6.93 18.34
C GLY A 222 -11.73 -7.65 18.58
N GLY A 223 -10.98 -8.04 17.50
CA GLY A 223 -9.71 -8.76 17.60
C GLY A 223 -9.83 -10.23 18.00
N ARG A 224 -11.04 -10.80 18.02
CA ARG A 224 -11.27 -12.21 18.38
C ARG A 224 -10.66 -13.16 17.39
N VAL A 225 -9.96 -14.19 17.86
CA VAL A 225 -9.42 -15.24 16.99
C VAL A 225 -10.56 -16.09 16.47
N LEU A 226 -10.75 -16.11 15.15
CA LEU A 226 -11.79 -16.87 14.47
C LEU A 226 -11.29 -18.26 14.03
N CYS A 227 -10.07 -18.34 13.56
CA CYS A 227 -9.42 -19.60 13.26
C CYS A 227 -7.90 -19.47 13.36
N GLU A 228 -7.25 -20.61 13.49
CA GLU A 228 -5.81 -20.80 13.44
C GLU A 228 -5.51 -21.84 12.37
N ALA A 229 -4.47 -21.58 11.55
CA ALA A 229 -3.96 -22.55 10.58
C ALA A 229 -2.43 -22.62 10.71
N GLN A 230 -1.89 -23.85 10.78
CA GLN A 230 -0.46 -24.13 10.87
C GLN A 230 0.08 -24.84 9.63
N THR A 231 -0.83 -25.33 8.77
CA THR A 231 -0.49 -25.99 7.53
C THR A 231 -1.21 -25.35 6.34
N ALA A 232 -0.67 -25.56 5.13
CA ALA A 232 -1.32 -25.11 3.90
C ALA A 232 -2.72 -25.74 3.73
N GLU A 233 -2.93 -26.97 4.20
CA GLU A 233 -4.22 -27.66 4.13
C GLU A 233 -5.26 -27.04 5.05
N GLU A 234 -4.87 -26.66 6.29
CA GLU A 234 -5.74 -25.97 7.22
C GLU A 234 -6.09 -24.56 6.71
N LEU A 235 -5.12 -23.88 6.09
CA LEU A 235 -5.37 -22.58 5.46
C LEU A 235 -6.37 -22.71 4.29
N GLU A 236 -6.21 -23.77 3.49
CA GLU A 236 -7.13 -24.08 2.38
C GLU A 236 -8.55 -24.34 2.88
N GLN A 237 -8.71 -25.12 3.93
CA GLN A 237 -10.01 -25.38 4.57
C GLN A 237 -10.63 -24.11 5.15
N SER A 238 -9.82 -23.16 5.56
CA SER A 238 -10.24 -21.89 6.14
C SER A 238 -10.60 -20.80 5.10
N ARG A 239 -10.41 -21.04 3.79
CA ARG A 239 -10.70 -20.08 2.70
C ARG A 239 -12.08 -19.41 2.77
N PRO A 240 -13.20 -20.13 3.08
CA PRO A 240 -14.50 -19.47 3.19
C PRO A 240 -14.52 -18.38 4.25
N LEU A 241 -13.87 -18.63 5.39
CA LEU A 241 -13.79 -17.67 6.50
C LEU A 241 -12.89 -16.48 6.15
N PHE A 242 -11.75 -16.72 5.47
CA PHE A 242 -10.88 -15.66 4.96
C PHE A 242 -11.63 -14.74 4.00
N ARG A 243 -12.41 -15.32 3.07
CA ARG A 243 -13.25 -14.55 2.15
C ARG A 243 -14.31 -13.73 2.88
N GLU A 244 -14.97 -14.32 3.88
CA GLU A 244 -15.94 -13.60 4.71
C GLU A 244 -15.32 -12.41 5.43
N GLN A 245 -14.11 -12.57 5.94
CA GLN A 245 -13.36 -11.49 6.60
C GLN A 245 -12.66 -10.53 5.62
N GLY A 246 -12.74 -10.76 4.32
CA GLY A 246 -12.12 -9.89 3.29
C GLY A 246 -10.60 -9.97 3.24
N VAL A 247 -10.03 -11.08 3.69
CA VAL A 247 -8.59 -11.33 3.67
C VAL A 247 -8.20 -12.04 2.38
N ALA A 248 -7.12 -11.60 1.74
CA ALA A 248 -6.61 -12.23 0.54
C ALA A 248 -5.87 -13.54 0.86
N TYR A 249 -6.16 -14.59 0.09
CA TYR A 249 -5.48 -15.88 0.12
C TYR A 249 -5.06 -16.26 -1.31
N PRO A 250 -4.10 -17.19 -1.48
CA PRO A 250 -3.63 -17.60 -2.79
C PRO A 250 -4.78 -18.01 -3.72
N GLY A 251 -4.84 -17.38 -4.89
CA GLY A 251 -5.87 -17.69 -5.88
C GLY A 251 -7.19 -16.94 -5.77
N ILE A 252 -7.39 -16.05 -4.79
CA ILE A 252 -8.66 -15.34 -4.60
C ILE A 252 -9.05 -14.47 -5.80
N TRP A 253 -8.08 -13.89 -6.50
CA TRP A 253 -8.35 -13.09 -7.69
C TRP A 253 -8.79 -13.93 -8.89
N GLN A 254 -8.28 -15.18 -9.02
CA GLN A 254 -8.72 -16.11 -10.07
C GLN A 254 -10.18 -16.50 -9.90
N GLU A 255 -10.63 -16.67 -8.66
CA GLU A 255 -12.04 -16.93 -8.36
C GLU A 255 -12.94 -15.70 -8.63
N THR A 256 -12.35 -14.51 -8.67
CA THR A 256 -13.06 -13.26 -8.89
C THR A 256 -13.08 -12.85 -10.36
N ARG A 257 -12.28 -13.53 -11.18
CA ARG A 257 -12.07 -13.18 -12.59
C ARG A 257 -13.40 -12.97 -13.31
N LYS A 258 -13.56 -11.76 -13.84
CA LYS A 258 -14.71 -11.39 -14.67
C LYS A 258 -14.43 -11.77 -16.13
N ALA A 259 -15.48 -12.05 -16.87
CA ALA A 259 -15.35 -12.18 -18.32
C ALA A 259 -14.74 -10.88 -18.87
N PRO A 260 -13.70 -10.95 -19.71
CA PRO A 260 -13.12 -9.78 -20.33
C PRO A 260 -14.23 -8.98 -21.05
N LEU A 261 -14.13 -7.66 -20.95
CA LEU A 261 -15.02 -6.79 -21.74
C LEU A 261 -14.71 -7.04 -23.21
N THR A 262 -15.74 -7.12 -24.04
CA THR A 262 -15.54 -7.18 -25.47
C THR A 262 -14.97 -5.82 -25.90
N VAL A 263 -13.71 -5.76 -26.25
CA VAL A 263 -13.06 -4.55 -26.78
C VAL A 263 -13.83 -4.13 -28.03
N LYS A 264 -14.56 -3.02 -27.97
CA LYS A 264 -15.45 -2.58 -29.04
C LYS A 264 -14.68 -2.21 -30.33
N SER A 265 -13.48 -1.71 -30.18
CA SER A 265 -12.53 -1.39 -31.27
C SER A 265 -11.12 -1.46 -30.76
N THR A 266 -10.21 -2.09 -31.50
CA THR A 266 -8.77 -2.00 -31.24
C THR A 266 -8.16 -0.78 -31.96
N GLU A 267 -8.97 -0.03 -32.71
CA GLU A 267 -8.53 1.12 -33.51
C GLU A 267 -8.65 2.43 -32.74
N ASP A 268 -9.66 2.60 -31.89
CA ASP A 268 -9.84 3.77 -31.05
C ASP A 268 -9.09 3.63 -29.71
N GLY A 269 -8.61 4.74 -29.18
CA GLY A 269 -7.92 4.79 -27.90
C GLY A 269 -6.66 5.67 -27.90
N LEU A 270 -5.93 5.61 -26.80
CA LEU A 270 -4.64 6.30 -26.65
C LEU A 270 -3.52 5.45 -27.24
N ARG A 271 -2.76 6.02 -28.19
CA ARG A 271 -1.64 5.34 -28.85
C ARG A 271 -0.33 6.06 -28.61
N LEU A 272 0.71 5.28 -28.32
CA LEU A 272 2.07 5.74 -28.11
C LEU A 272 2.96 5.20 -29.21
N SER A 273 3.75 6.08 -29.84
CA SER A 273 4.75 5.69 -30.81
C SER A 273 6.10 6.29 -30.45
N ARG A 274 7.09 5.43 -30.17
CA ARG A 274 8.48 5.79 -29.85
C ARG A 274 8.59 6.81 -28.71
N VAL A 275 7.73 6.69 -27.71
CA VAL A 275 7.70 7.65 -26.59
C VAL A 275 8.92 7.44 -25.70
N THR A 276 9.65 8.54 -25.45
CA THR A 276 10.80 8.59 -24.57
C THR A 276 10.60 9.69 -23.53
N MET A 277 10.86 9.43 -22.28
CA MET A 277 10.75 10.39 -21.20
C MET A 277 12.14 10.66 -20.62
N PRO A 278 12.63 11.91 -20.65
CA PRO A 278 13.92 12.25 -20.03
C PRO A 278 13.81 12.16 -18.49
N GLU A 279 14.88 11.70 -17.84
CA GLU A 279 14.97 11.78 -16.38
C GLU A 279 14.97 13.23 -15.92
N VAL A 280 14.20 13.55 -14.87
CA VAL A 280 14.23 14.87 -14.25
C VAL A 280 15.51 14.97 -13.43
N PRO A 281 16.41 15.92 -13.71
CA PRO A 281 17.62 16.09 -12.90
C PRO A 281 17.24 16.41 -11.45
N GLN A 282 17.78 15.69 -10.49
CA GLN A 282 17.49 15.83 -9.05
C GLN A 282 17.92 17.18 -8.44
N LYS A 283 18.62 18.05 -9.18
CA LYS A 283 18.93 19.46 -8.78
C LYS A 283 19.04 20.33 -10.04
N PRO A 284 18.56 21.58 -10.04
CA PRO A 284 18.86 22.54 -11.07
C PRO A 284 20.34 22.94 -10.97
N LYS A 285 21.23 22.21 -11.59
CA LYS A 285 22.57 22.73 -11.91
C LYS A 285 22.36 23.92 -12.82
N LYS A 286 22.87 25.11 -12.43
CA LYS A 286 22.85 26.36 -13.18
C LYS A 286 22.97 26.09 -14.69
N ARG A 287 21.99 26.57 -15.45
CA ARG A 287 21.90 26.47 -16.91
C ARG A 287 23.25 26.75 -17.57
N ARG A 288 24.02 25.73 -17.85
CA ARG A 288 25.05 25.78 -18.88
C ARG A 288 24.39 25.29 -20.16
N ARG A 289 24.21 26.18 -21.12
CA ARG A 289 23.85 25.82 -22.49
C ARG A 289 24.93 24.87 -23.01
N LEU A 290 24.67 23.58 -22.98
CA LEU A 290 25.42 22.58 -23.74
C LEU A 290 24.54 22.15 -24.89
N ARG A 291 24.85 22.67 -26.08
CA ARG A 291 24.56 21.99 -27.34
C ARG A 291 25.42 20.72 -27.34
N GLY A 292 24.81 19.56 -27.23
CA GLY A 292 25.49 18.30 -27.27
C GLY A 292 24.47 17.19 -26.94
N ASN A 293 24.47 16.14 -27.74
CA ASN A 293 23.62 14.97 -27.67
C ASN A 293 23.32 14.59 -26.21
N VAL A 294 22.04 14.62 -25.86
CA VAL A 294 21.54 14.02 -24.61
C VAL A 294 21.86 12.53 -24.72
N ALA A 295 22.71 12.04 -23.84
CA ALA A 295 23.05 10.62 -23.81
C ALA A 295 21.77 9.80 -23.67
N GLU A 296 21.53 8.87 -24.56
CA GLU A 296 20.39 7.95 -24.63
C GLU A 296 20.21 7.07 -23.37
N GLN A 297 21.12 7.15 -22.40
CA GLN A 297 21.17 6.27 -21.22
C GLN A 297 20.21 6.63 -20.08
N ASP A 298 19.64 7.85 -20.03
CA ASP A 298 18.84 8.34 -18.90
C ASP A 298 17.37 8.60 -19.25
N SER A 299 16.84 7.93 -20.26
CA SER A 299 15.45 8.10 -20.71
C SER A 299 14.66 6.78 -20.59
N LEU A 300 13.37 6.90 -20.26
CA LEU A 300 12.45 5.78 -20.35
C LEU A 300 12.07 5.56 -21.83
N LEU A 301 12.39 4.41 -22.37
CA LEU A 301 12.16 4.06 -23.78
C LEU A 301 11.04 3.03 -23.90
N PHE A 302 10.11 3.27 -24.82
CA PHE A 302 9.09 2.29 -25.20
C PHE A 302 9.50 1.61 -26.50
N GLU A 303 9.61 0.29 -26.49
CA GLU A 303 9.79 -0.48 -27.72
C GLU A 303 8.43 -0.75 -28.36
N GLY A 304 8.29 -0.38 -29.63
CA GLY A 304 7.07 -0.55 -30.41
C GLY A 304 5.97 0.44 -30.05
N ASP A 305 4.77 0.18 -30.60
CA ASP A 305 3.58 0.97 -30.36
C ASP A 305 2.79 0.37 -29.20
N ALA A 306 2.44 1.21 -28.21
CA ALA A 306 1.51 0.82 -27.15
C ALA A 306 0.13 1.39 -27.46
N ILE A 307 -0.91 0.57 -27.30
CA ILE A 307 -2.29 0.93 -27.56
C ILE A 307 -3.08 0.68 -26.28
N PHE A 308 -3.77 1.71 -25.81
CA PHE A 308 -4.72 1.66 -24.70
C PHE A 308 -6.13 1.84 -25.28
N PRO A 309 -6.86 0.75 -25.56
CA PRO A 309 -8.13 0.81 -26.25
C PRO A 309 -9.19 1.51 -25.42
N ASP A 310 -10.12 2.21 -26.08
CA ASP A 310 -11.24 2.88 -25.45
C ASP A 310 -12.25 1.90 -24.85
N GLY A 311 -12.86 2.31 -23.74
CA GLY A 311 -13.89 1.53 -23.05
C GLY A 311 -13.36 0.23 -22.42
N CYS A 312 -12.06 0.17 -22.11
CA CYS A 312 -11.39 -0.97 -21.53
C CYS A 312 -10.60 -0.60 -20.29
N ILE A 313 -10.22 -1.62 -19.52
CA ILE A 313 -9.26 -1.49 -18.43
C ILE A 313 -7.91 -2.02 -18.94
N THR A 314 -6.91 -1.15 -19.01
CA THR A 314 -5.53 -1.53 -19.28
C THR A 314 -4.71 -1.48 -18.00
N ALA A 315 -4.02 -2.57 -17.65
CA ALA A 315 -3.10 -2.60 -16.53
C ALA A 315 -1.64 -2.48 -17.01
N ILE A 316 -0.86 -1.66 -16.33
CA ILE A 316 0.59 -1.54 -16.49
C ILE A 316 1.26 -2.11 -15.25
N LEU A 317 1.85 -3.29 -15.41
CA LEU A 317 2.59 -4.00 -14.37
C LEU A 317 4.06 -3.58 -14.39
N GLY A 318 4.72 -3.64 -13.24
CA GLY A 318 6.17 -3.41 -13.15
C GLY A 318 6.64 -3.04 -11.75
N PRO A 319 7.94 -3.16 -11.46
CA PRO A 319 8.52 -2.84 -10.16
C PRO A 319 8.39 -1.35 -9.82
N SER A 320 8.60 -1.02 -8.54
CA SER A 320 8.64 0.36 -8.09
C SER A 320 9.81 1.11 -8.77
N GLY A 321 9.57 2.38 -9.12
CA GLY A 321 10.59 3.21 -9.77
C GLY A 321 10.84 2.93 -11.26
N CYS A 322 10.17 1.96 -11.89
CA CYS A 322 10.36 1.68 -13.32
C CYS A 322 9.75 2.75 -14.26
N GLY A 323 8.97 3.71 -13.73
CA GLY A 323 8.45 4.84 -14.50
C GLY A 323 6.94 4.82 -14.76
N LYS A 324 6.15 3.94 -14.13
CA LYS A 324 4.69 3.86 -14.30
C LYS A 324 3.98 5.19 -14.03
N THR A 325 4.20 5.78 -12.87
CA THR A 325 3.65 7.11 -12.50
C THR A 325 4.14 8.20 -13.46
N SER A 326 5.40 8.13 -13.90
CA SER A 326 5.95 9.08 -14.87
C SER A 326 5.21 9.04 -16.20
N LEU A 327 4.86 7.85 -16.67
CA LEU A 327 4.05 7.68 -17.87
C LEU A 327 2.64 8.28 -17.70
N MET A 328 1.98 8.06 -16.57
CA MET A 328 0.68 8.67 -16.29
C MET A 328 0.76 10.21 -16.27
N MET A 329 1.82 10.77 -15.66
CA MET A 329 2.05 12.21 -15.66
C MET A 329 2.28 12.78 -17.06
N THR A 330 2.81 11.98 -17.98
CA THR A 330 2.94 12.35 -19.39
C THR A 330 1.58 12.51 -20.06
N PHE A 331 0.62 11.62 -19.77
CA PHE A 331 -0.76 11.71 -20.29
C PHE A 331 -1.50 12.95 -19.78
N LEU A 332 -1.12 13.45 -18.60
CA LEU A 332 -1.64 14.70 -18.03
C LEU A 332 -0.86 15.95 -18.48
N LYS A 333 0.11 15.81 -19.37
CA LYS A 333 1.02 16.90 -19.79
C LYS A 333 1.79 17.57 -18.64
N GLN A 334 1.99 16.82 -17.56
CA GLN A 334 2.79 17.25 -16.40
C GLN A 334 4.26 16.83 -16.52
N ARG A 335 4.59 16.07 -17.56
CA ARG A 335 5.94 15.64 -17.86
C ARG A 335 6.20 15.70 -19.36
N ASP A 336 7.37 16.22 -19.73
CA ASP A 336 7.81 16.28 -21.11
C ASP A 336 8.14 14.88 -21.66
N TYR A 337 7.93 14.69 -22.95
CA TYR A 337 8.22 13.46 -23.69
C TYR A 337 8.68 13.77 -25.12
N LEU A 338 9.39 12.82 -25.71
CA LEU A 338 9.70 12.76 -27.13
C LEU A 338 8.88 11.63 -27.77
N GLY A 339 8.72 11.65 -29.09
CA GLY A 339 7.83 10.72 -29.81
C GLY A 339 6.39 11.22 -29.87
N ASP A 340 5.45 10.34 -30.19
CA ASP A 340 4.06 10.71 -30.49
C ASP A 340 3.10 10.02 -29.51
N ILE A 341 2.22 10.81 -28.93
CA ILE A 341 1.06 10.35 -28.15
C ILE A 341 -0.17 10.92 -28.83
N VAL A 342 -1.02 10.04 -29.34
CA VAL A 342 -2.23 10.41 -30.06
C VAL A 342 -3.46 9.76 -29.46
N ILE A 343 -4.58 10.48 -29.49
CA ILE A 343 -5.89 9.98 -29.14
C ILE A 343 -6.62 9.73 -30.46
N VAL A 344 -7.07 8.51 -30.67
CA VAL A 344 -7.86 8.10 -31.84
C VAL A 344 -9.31 7.90 -31.38
N GLU A 345 -10.25 8.63 -31.97
CA GLU A 345 -11.67 8.57 -31.63
C GLU A 345 -12.48 8.59 -32.93
N ASN A 346 -13.20 7.51 -33.23
CA ASN A 346 -13.98 7.35 -34.48
C ASN A 346 -13.15 7.63 -35.76
N GLY A 347 -11.89 7.21 -35.78
CA GLY A 347 -10.97 7.42 -36.91
C GLY A 347 -10.35 8.83 -36.98
N TYR A 348 -10.72 9.75 -36.09
CA TYR A 348 -10.06 11.05 -35.96
C TYR A 348 -8.86 10.93 -35.04
N VAL A 349 -7.72 11.49 -35.45
CA VAL A 349 -6.47 11.47 -34.71
C VAL A 349 -6.17 12.86 -34.16
N ARG A 350 -6.00 12.95 -32.85
CA ARG A 350 -5.58 14.20 -32.16
C ARG A 350 -4.26 13.94 -31.44
N GLU A 351 -3.27 14.79 -31.63
CA GLU A 351 -2.05 14.73 -30.84
C GLU A 351 -2.30 15.25 -29.42
N LEU A 352 -1.80 14.55 -28.42
CA LEU A 352 -1.90 14.98 -27.01
C LEU A 352 -1.29 16.39 -26.81
N ARG A 353 -0.22 16.72 -27.55
CA ARG A 353 0.40 18.05 -27.49
C ARG A 353 -0.52 19.18 -27.95
N SER A 354 -1.45 18.93 -28.88
CA SER A 354 -2.37 19.93 -29.41
C SER A 354 -3.50 20.30 -28.44
N ILE A 355 -3.79 19.46 -27.46
CA ILE A 355 -4.81 19.71 -26.44
C ILE A 355 -4.22 20.69 -25.41
N ASP A 356 -4.94 21.74 -25.03
CA ASP A 356 -4.48 22.63 -23.96
C ASP A 356 -4.55 21.92 -22.60
N GLN A 357 -3.93 22.51 -21.57
CA GLN A 357 -3.85 21.85 -20.26
C GLN A 357 -5.22 21.72 -19.59
N LYS A 358 -6.09 22.70 -19.79
CA LYS A 358 -7.45 22.69 -19.25
C LYS A 358 -8.27 21.57 -19.92
N GLY A 359 -8.29 21.49 -21.25
CA GLY A 359 -8.98 20.44 -21.98
C GLY A 359 -8.45 19.04 -21.62
N CYS A 360 -7.14 18.92 -21.32
CA CYS A 360 -6.59 17.66 -20.86
C CYS A 360 -7.20 17.22 -19.50
N PHE A 361 -7.35 18.12 -18.53
CA PHE A 361 -7.98 17.82 -17.25
C PHE A 361 -9.50 17.63 -17.32
N ASP A 362 -10.16 18.21 -18.33
CA ASP A 362 -11.57 17.95 -18.57
C ASP A 362 -11.83 16.54 -19.12
N GLU A 363 -10.88 15.98 -19.89
CA GLU A 363 -10.98 14.64 -20.48
C GLU A 363 -10.34 13.54 -19.64
N VAL A 364 -9.29 13.85 -18.83
CA VAL A 364 -8.46 12.88 -18.11
C VAL A 364 -8.51 13.13 -16.62
N GLY A 365 -8.93 12.13 -15.86
CA GLY A 365 -8.86 12.13 -14.40
C GLY A 365 -7.72 11.25 -13.88
N ILE A 366 -7.18 11.59 -12.73
CA ILE A 366 -6.14 10.77 -12.07
C ILE A 366 -6.43 10.57 -10.59
N ALA A 367 -6.27 9.34 -10.11
CA ALA A 367 -6.14 9.03 -8.70
C ALA A 367 -4.67 8.68 -8.40
N PHE A 368 -4.02 9.51 -7.59
CA PHE A 368 -2.60 9.38 -7.27
C PHE A 368 -2.32 8.25 -6.27
N GLN A 369 -1.11 7.74 -6.30
CA GLN A 369 -0.61 6.78 -5.31
C GLN A 369 -0.70 7.31 -3.88
N ASN A 370 -0.41 8.59 -3.63
CA ASN A 370 -0.69 9.25 -2.35
C ASN A 370 -2.00 10.05 -2.46
N PRO A 371 -3.10 9.55 -1.88
CA PRO A 371 -4.41 10.18 -2.00
C PRO A 371 -4.52 11.55 -1.34
N SER A 372 -3.71 11.80 -0.30
CA SER A 372 -3.73 13.09 0.43
C SER A 372 -3.38 14.30 -0.44
N ASN A 373 -2.69 14.06 -1.58
CA ASN A 373 -2.27 15.15 -2.47
C ASN A 373 -3.40 15.68 -3.36
N GLN A 374 -4.58 15.02 -3.39
CA GLN A 374 -5.66 15.40 -4.30
C GLN A 374 -6.91 15.92 -3.60
N PHE A 375 -7.04 15.80 -2.27
CA PHE A 375 -8.21 16.28 -1.55
C PHE A 375 -8.22 17.80 -1.45
N ILE A 376 -9.37 18.40 -1.83
CA ILE A 376 -9.55 19.85 -1.89
C ILE A 376 -10.70 20.33 -1.01
N THR A 377 -11.55 19.44 -0.50
CA THR A 377 -12.73 19.79 0.29
C THR A 377 -12.55 19.49 1.77
N GLN A 378 -13.49 19.98 2.59
CA GLN A 378 -13.41 19.85 4.04
C GLN A 378 -13.99 18.51 4.55
N ASN A 379 -14.87 17.87 3.79
CA ASN A 379 -15.46 16.61 4.19
C ASN A 379 -15.62 15.62 3.03
N VAL A 380 -15.73 14.36 3.41
CA VAL A 380 -15.80 13.19 2.50
C VAL A 380 -16.95 13.29 1.48
N THR A 381 -18.11 13.82 1.90
CA THR A 381 -19.26 13.96 0.97
C THR A 381 -19.02 15.03 -0.09
N GLU A 382 -18.48 16.18 0.31
CA GLU A 382 -18.17 17.27 -0.61
C GLU A 382 -17.10 16.86 -1.64
N GLU A 383 -16.13 16.03 -1.23
CA GLU A 383 -15.07 15.54 -2.12
C GLU A 383 -15.63 14.75 -3.31
N VAL A 384 -16.66 13.94 -3.10
CA VAL A 384 -17.37 13.21 -4.18
C VAL A 384 -18.36 14.10 -4.90
N ALA A 385 -19.07 14.98 -4.17
CA ALA A 385 -20.10 15.87 -4.74
C ALA A 385 -19.52 16.89 -5.71
N ASP A 386 -18.28 17.37 -5.50
CA ASP A 386 -17.62 18.30 -6.42
C ASP A 386 -17.49 17.70 -7.83
N GLY A 387 -17.04 16.46 -7.95
CA GLY A 387 -17.00 15.75 -9.22
C GLY A 387 -18.39 15.56 -9.86
N LEU A 388 -19.36 15.11 -9.05
CA LEU A 388 -20.73 14.89 -9.53
C LEU A 388 -21.40 16.19 -10.02
N SER A 389 -21.15 17.32 -9.37
CA SER A 389 -21.74 18.61 -9.76
C SER A 389 -21.30 19.07 -11.16
N ARG A 390 -20.07 18.74 -11.56
CA ARG A 390 -19.58 18.99 -12.92
C ARG A 390 -20.26 18.09 -13.94
N ARG A 391 -20.44 16.81 -13.59
CA ARG A 391 -21.07 15.82 -14.48
C ARG A 391 -22.57 16.02 -14.64
N TYR A 392 -23.27 16.37 -13.58
CA TYR A 392 -24.72 16.51 -13.51
C TYR A 392 -25.13 17.96 -13.23
N ALA A 393 -24.62 18.89 -14.04
CA ALA A 393 -24.79 20.34 -13.87
C ALA A 393 -26.28 20.81 -13.83
N GLY A 394 -27.25 19.97 -14.21
CA GLY A 394 -28.68 20.26 -14.17
C GLY A 394 -29.38 19.74 -12.90
N GLU A 395 -28.70 19.03 -12.02
CA GLU A 395 -29.30 18.48 -10.79
C GLU A 395 -29.21 19.47 -9.62
N THR A 396 -30.14 19.34 -8.65
CA THR A 396 -30.10 20.16 -7.44
C THR A 396 -28.98 19.72 -6.49
N PRO A 397 -28.51 20.61 -5.58
CA PRO A 397 -27.49 20.23 -4.59
C PRO A 397 -27.88 19.02 -3.74
N GLU A 398 -29.18 18.86 -3.43
CA GLU A 398 -29.71 17.73 -2.68
C GLU A 398 -29.60 16.41 -3.46
N GLN A 399 -29.88 16.44 -4.78
CA GLN A 399 -29.74 15.27 -5.65
C GLN A 399 -28.26 14.86 -5.78
N ILE A 400 -27.37 15.83 -6.01
CA ILE A 400 -25.93 15.61 -6.04
C ILE A 400 -25.42 14.99 -4.74
N LYS A 401 -25.85 15.55 -3.58
CA LYS A 401 -25.49 15.02 -2.27
C LYS A 401 -25.97 13.59 -2.07
N GLN A 402 -27.20 13.27 -2.51
CA GLN A 402 -27.72 11.90 -2.38
C GLN A 402 -26.90 10.93 -3.22
N ARG A 403 -26.57 11.28 -4.48
CA ARG A 403 -25.68 10.47 -5.33
C ARG A 403 -24.31 10.25 -4.69
N ALA A 404 -23.73 11.31 -4.09
CA ALA A 404 -22.46 11.20 -3.40
C ALA A 404 -22.54 10.21 -2.23
N LEU A 405 -23.62 10.28 -1.43
CA LEU A 405 -23.85 9.35 -0.34
C LEU A 405 -24.03 7.90 -0.80
N ASP A 406 -24.70 7.68 -1.93
CA ASP A 406 -24.88 6.35 -2.49
C ASP A 406 -23.55 5.77 -3.03
N MET A 407 -22.71 6.58 -3.67
CA MET A 407 -21.36 6.18 -4.07
C MET A 407 -20.48 5.87 -2.85
N LEU A 408 -20.55 6.67 -1.79
CA LEU A 408 -19.81 6.43 -0.55
C LEU A 408 -20.25 5.13 0.14
N ASP A 409 -21.54 4.80 0.08
CA ASP A 409 -22.08 3.59 0.69
C ASP A 409 -21.52 2.32 0.06
N THR A 410 -21.42 2.28 -1.26
CA THR A 410 -20.88 1.13 -2.00
C THR A 410 -19.43 0.83 -1.66
N CYS A 411 -18.65 1.81 -1.20
CA CYS A 411 -17.26 1.64 -0.74
C CYS A 411 -17.11 1.63 0.79
N GLY A 412 -18.22 1.55 1.55
CA GLY A 412 -18.21 1.51 3.01
C GLY A 412 -17.70 2.81 3.66
N LEU A 413 -17.81 3.95 2.95
CA LEU A 413 -17.36 5.26 3.42
C LEU A 413 -18.49 6.14 3.96
N ARG A 414 -19.76 5.74 3.81
CA ARG A 414 -20.92 6.54 4.24
C ARG A 414 -20.88 6.97 5.69
N LYS A 415 -20.40 6.11 6.59
CA LYS A 415 -20.26 6.42 8.02
C LYS A 415 -19.28 7.56 8.32
N TYR A 416 -18.39 7.88 7.38
CA TYR A 416 -17.42 8.96 7.49
C TYR A 416 -17.83 10.24 6.72
N GLN A 417 -19.07 10.33 6.24
CA GLN A 417 -19.56 11.39 5.36
C GLN A 417 -19.26 12.82 5.80
N LYS A 418 -19.20 13.06 7.13
CA LYS A 418 -18.93 14.37 7.74
C LYS A 418 -17.47 14.55 8.19
N PHE A 419 -16.63 13.53 8.05
CA PHE A 419 -15.23 13.59 8.47
C PHE A 419 -14.40 14.32 7.42
N SER A 420 -13.33 14.96 7.89
CA SER A 420 -12.30 15.42 6.94
C SER A 420 -11.65 14.22 6.24
N PRO A 421 -11.37 14.31 4.93
CA PRO A 421 -10.63 13.28 4.20
C PRO A 421 -9.32 12.87 4.89
N TYR A 422 -8.65 13.80 5.53
CA TYR A 422 -7.38 13.56 6.23
C TYR A 422 -7.51 12.77 7.53
N MET A 423 -8.72 12.63 8.07
CA MET A 423 -8.99 11.80 9.26
C MET A 423 -9.22 10.31 8.93
N LEU A 424 -9.30 9.99 7.65
CA LEU A 424 -9.49 8.63 7.17
C LEU A 424 -8.16 7.84 7.22
N SER A 425 -8.25 6.51 7.38
CA SER A 425 -7.09 5.64 7.18
C SER A 425 -6.60 5.69 5.72
N GLN A 426 -5.35 5.33 5.48
CA GLN A 426 -4.78 5.36 4.11
C GLN A 426 -5.62 4.61 3.07
N GLY A 427 -6.09 3.41 3.40
CA GLY A 427 -6.97 2.64 2.51
C GLY A 427 -8.33 3.30 2.27
N GLN A 428 -8.90 3.98 3.28
CA GLN A 428 -10.13 4.75 3.15
C GLN A 428 -9.92 6.01 2.29
N GLN A 429 -8.81 6.72 2.51
CA GLN A 429 -8.42 7.88 1.68
C GLN A 429 -8.27 7.48 0.21
N ARG A 430 -7.66 6.33 -0.06
CA ARG A 430 -7.48 5.83 -1.42
C ARG A 430 -8.80 5.52 -2.11
N ARG A 431 -9.73 4.85 -1.42
CA ARG A 431 -11.09 4.64 -1.94
C ARG A 431 -11.79 5.96 -2.24
N LEU A 432 -11.71 6.92 -1.32
CA LEU A 432 -12.28 8.25 -1.54
C LEU A 432 -11.67 8.94 -2.75
N ALA A 433 -10.34 8.88 -2.91
CA ALA A 433 -9.62 9.47 -4.02
C ALA A 433 -10.06 8.92 -5.38
N VAL A 434 -10.23 7.60 -5.48
CA VAL A 434 -10.75 6.98 -6.72
C VAL A 434 -12.21 7.37 -6.95
N LEU A 435 -13.04 7.36 -5.90
CA LEU A 435 -14.45 7.76 -6.01
C LEU A 435 -14.63 9.20 -6.48
N SER A 436 -13.84 10.15 -5.94
CA SER A 436 -13.95 11.57 -6.31
C SER A 436 -13.63 11.78 -7.79
N VAL A 437 -12.65 11.05 -8.34
CA VAL A 437 -12.33 11.13 -9.77
C VAL A 437 -13.37 10.40 -10.61
N LEU A 438 -13.84 9.22 -10.21
CA LEU A 438 -14.93 8.51 -10.90
C LEU A 438 -16.23 9.36 -10.99
N ALA A 439 -16.46 10.20 -10.00
CA ALA A 439 -17.60 11.11 -9.97
C ALA A 439 -17.55 12.19 -11.06
N GLY A 440 -16.36 12.58 -11.51
CA GLY A 440 -16.13 13.72 -12.38
C GLY A 440 -16.55 13.55 -13.85
N GLY A 441 -16.78 12.31 -14.31
CA GLY A 441 -17.28 12.05 -15.66
C GLY A 441 -16.26 12.17 -16.80
N GLN A 442 -14.96 12.13 -16.48
CA GLN A 442 -13.87 12.09 -17.47
C GLN A 442 -13.99 10.85 -18.38
N LYS A 443 -13.47 10.94 -19.60
CA LYS A 443 -13.43 9.83 -20.56
C LYS A 443 -12.30 8.85 -20.31
N LEU A 444 -11.16 9.34 -19.80
CA LEU A 444 -9.97 8.55 -19.43
C LEU A 444 -9.67 8.70 -17.96
N LEU A 445 -9.54 7.59 -17.26
CA LEU A 445 -9.19 7.52 -15.85
C LEU A 445 -7.83 6.85 -15.66
N LEU A 446 -6.92 7.56 -15.02
CA LEU A 446 -5.61 7.06 -14.62
C LEU A 446 -5.65 6.66 -13.14
N LEU A 447 -5.32 5.42 -12.84
CA LEU A 447 -5.32 4.90 -11.48
C LEU A 447 -3.91 4.43 -11.10
N ASP A 448 -3.23 5.18 -10.22
CA ASP A 448 -1.89 4.81 -9.76
C ASP A 448 -1.98 3.98 -8.49
N GLU A 449 -1.77 2.65 -8.62
CA GLU A 449 -1.86 1.66 -7.54
C GLU A 449 -3.19 1.74 -6.75
N PRO A 450 -4.37 1.60 -7.40
CA PRO A 450 -5.67 1.95 -6.80
C PRO A 450 -6.07 1.12 -5.58
N THR A 451 -5.60 -0.13 -5.49
CA THR A 451 -6.00 -1.08 -4.44
C THR A 451 -4.94 -1.26 -3.36
N TYR A 452 -3.84 -0.54 -3.48
CA TYR A 452 -2.70 -0.66 -2.59
C TYR A 452 -3.06 -0.36 -1.11
N GLY A 453 -2.60 -1.20 -0.17
CA GLY A 453 -2.88 -1.07 1.26
C GLY A 453 -4.37 -1.25 1.63
N GLN A 454 -5.13 -1.97 0.81
CA GLN A 454 -6.53 -2.31 1.08
C GLN A 454 -6.69 -3.82 1.28
N ASP A 455 -7.65 -4.18 2.15
CA ASP A 455 -8.10 -5.56 2.22
C ASP A 455 -8.83 -5.97 0.92
N TYR A 456 -8.90 -7.27 0.66
CA TYR A 456 -9.50 -7.82 -0.55
C TYR A 456 -10.94 -7.32 -0.80
N ARG A 457 -11.79 -7.29 0.24
CA ARG A 457 -13.19 -6.85 0.11
C ARG A 457 -13.28 -5.39 -0.37
N SER A 458 -12.46 -4.53 0.21
CA SER A 458 -12.39 -3.11 -0.14
C SER A 458 -11.83 -2.89 -1.55
N ALA A 459 -10.75 -3.61 -1.90
CA ALA A 459 -10.14 -3.57 -3.23
C ALA A 459 -11.12 -4.06 -4.31
N ARG A 460 -11.81 -5.17 -4.06
CA ARG A 460 -12.83 -5.73 -4.94
C ARG A 460 -13.99 -4.75 -5.16
N ALA A 461 -14.56 -4.20 -4.07
CA ALA A 461 -15.69 -3.28 -4.16
C ALA A 461 -15.32 -2.04 -5.01
N LEU A 462 -14.10 -1.51 -4.85
CA LEU A 462 -13.61 -0.39 -5.64
C LEU A 462 -13.49 -0.76 -7.12
N MET A 463 -12.85 -1.88 -7.43
CA MET A 463 -12.66 -2.30 -8.83
C MET A 463 -13.97 -2.70 -9.50
N ASP A 464 -14.93 -3.22 -8.76
CA ASP A 464 -16.27 -3.51 -9.27
C ASP A 464 -17.00 -2.23 -9.70
N GLN A 465 -16.84 -1.13 -8.97
CA GLN A 465 -17.35 0.20 -9.39
C GLN A 465 -16.64 0.72 -10.64
N VAL A 466 -15.32 0.60 -10.71
CA VAL A 466 -14.56 0.96 -11.91
C VAL A 466 -15.08 0.19 -13.11
N CYS A 467 -15.25 -1.14 -12.99
CA CYS A 467 -15.81 -1.97 -14.05
C CYS A 467 -17.24 -1.57 -14.46
N ALA A 468 -18.10 -1.22 -13.50
CA ALA A 468 -19.45 -0.74 -13.79
C ALA A 468 -19.41 0.50 -14.67
N ARG A 469 -18.57 1.48 -14.34
CA ARG A 469 -18.38 2.71 -15.10
C ARG A 469 -17.81 2.46 -16.51
N VAL A 470 -16.88 1.52 -16.65
CA VAL A 470 -16.36 1.12 -17.97
C VAL A 470 -17.49 0.56 -18.83
N LYS A 471 -18.36 -0.28 -18.27
CA LYS A 471 -19.48 -0.91 -18.99
C LYS A 471 -20.60 0.06 -19.35
N GLU A 472 -20.98 0.90 -18.40
CA GLU A 472 -22.15 1.79 -18.52
C GLU A 472 -21.84 3.05 -19.31
N ASP A 473 -20.67 3.66 -19.05
CA ASP A 473 -20.31 4.96 -19.63
C ASP A 473 -19.27 4.87 -20.75
N GLY A 474 -18.70 3.68 -21.01
CA GLY A 474 -17.58 3.54 -21.95
C GLY A 474 -16.28 4.17 -21.42
N LEU A 475 -16.12 4.29 -20.10
CA LEU A 475 -14.93 4.86 -19.48
C LEU A 475 -13.68 4.04 -19.87
N THR A 476 -12.63 4.73 -20.30
CA THR A 476 -11.33 4.13 -20.53
C THR A 476 -10.51 4.23 -19.25
N VAL A 477 -9.88 3.13 -18.82
CA VAL A 477 -9.09 3.10 -17.60
C VAL A 477 -7.68 2.59 -17.89
N ILE A 478 -6.68 3.34 -17.43
CA ILE A 478 -5.29 2.89 -17.39
C ILE A 478 -4.89 2.83 -15.92
N MET A 479 -4.63 1.63 -15.42
CA MET A 479 -4.17 1.44 -14.04
C MET A 479 -2.74 0.94 -13.99
N THR A 480 -1.96 1.44 -13.04
CA THR A 480 -0.70 0.80 -12.66
C THR A 480 -0.94 -0.11 -11.48
N THR A 481 -0.27 -1.23 -11.43
CA THR A 481 -0.27 -2.13 -10.27
C THR A 481 0.94 -3.05 -10.28
N HIS A 482 1.33 -3.51 -9.11
CA HIS A 482 2.26 -4.61 -8.95
C HIS A 482 1.54 -5.94 -8.64
N ASP A 483 0.24 -5.90 -8.32
CA ASP A 483 -0.59 -7.08 -8.08
C ASP A 483 -1.01 -7.72 -9.43
N ARG A 484 -0.33 -8.81 -9.76
CA ARG A 484 -0.61 -9.57 -10.99
C ARG A 484 -1.99 -10.21 -10.97
N GLY A 485 -2.42 -10.73 -9.82
CA GLY A 485 -3.74 -11.34 -9.67
C GLY A 485 -4.86 -10.35 -9.91
N LEU A 486 -4.75 -9.14 -9.38
CA LEU A 486 -5.67 -8.04 -9.64
C LEU A 486 -5.72 -7.69 -11.13
N ALA A 487 -4.55 -7.54 -11.77
CA ALA A 487 -4.48 -7.23 -13.20
C ALA A 487 -5.11 -8.34 -14.06
N GLU A 488 -4.91 -9.61 -13.72
CA GLU A 488 -5.51 -10.75 -14.41
C GLU A 488 -7.04 -10.82 -14.20
N ALA A 489 -7.53 -10.39 -13.04
CA ALA A 489 -8.96 -10.41 -12.72
C ALA A 489 -9.75 -9.30 -13.42
N TYR A 490 -9.15 -8.11 -13.60
CA TYR A 490 -9.89 -6.92 -14.02
C TYR A 490 -9.42 -6.29 -15.32
N ALA A 491 -8.16 -6.49 -15.75
CA ALA A 491 -7.67 -5.83 -16.95
C ALA A 491 -7.97 -6.64 -18.23
N ASP A 492 -8.44 -5.92 -19.26
CA ASP A 492 -8.67 -6.45 -20.61
C ASP A 492 -7.36 -6.50 -21.40
N VAL A 493 -6.48 -5.54 -21.17
CA VAL A 493 -5.14 -5.43 -21.77
C VAL A 493 -4.10 -5.30 -20.68
N ARG A 494 -2.99 -5.99 -20.81
CA ARG A 494 -1.89 -5.93 -19.86
C ARG A 494 -0.58 -5.58 -20.54
N TYR A 495 0.17 -4.68 -19.91
CA TYR A 495 1.53 -4.34 -20.28
C TYR A 495 2.47 -4.58 -19.10
N GLN A 496 3.66 -5.09 -19.38
CA GLN A 496 4.75 -5.19 -18.43
C GLN A 496 5.77 -4.08 -18.70
N MET A 497 6.01 -3.23 -17.70
CA MET A 497 7.09 -2.25 -17.75
C MET A 497 8.33 -2.84 -17.08
N ARG A 498 9.35 -3.16 -17.87
CA ARG A 498 10.59 -3.80 -17.41
C ARG A 498 11.79 -3.25 -18.17
N GLY A 499 12.89 -2.93 -17.46
CA GLY A 499 14.11 -2.42 -18.09
C GLY A 499 13.88 -1.17 -18.92
N LYS A 500 13.04 -0.24 -18.45
CA LYS A 500 12.64 0.99 -19.16
C LYS A 500 11.84 0.74 -20.46
N LYS A 501 11.23 -0.44 -20.63
CA LYS A 501 10.45 -0.82 -21.80
C LYS A 501 9.03 -1.19 -21.40
N LEU A 502 8.06 -0.88 -22.26
CA LEU A 502 6.68 -1.28 -22.13
C LEU A 502 6.39 -2.41 -23.12
N ILE A 503 6.11 -3.58 -22.60
CA ILE A 503 5.92 -4.80 -23.40
C ILE A 503 4.48 -5.29 -23.16
N ARG A 504 3.72 -5.49 -24.23
CA ARG A 504 2.38 -6.08 -24.13
C ARG A 504 2.50 -7.55 -23.71
N GLU A 505 1.75 -7.94 -22.68
CA GLU A 505 1.57 -9.34 -22.36
C GLU A 505 0.51 -9.90 -23.30
N ASP A 506 0.93 -10.68 -24.29
CA ASP A 506 0.00 -11.43 -25.12
C ASP A 506 -0.71 -12.43 -24.23
N GLY A 507 -2.04 -12.37 -24.20
CA GLY A 507 -2.83 -13.37 -23.50
C GLY A 507 -2.53 -14.74 -24.11
N SER A 508 -1.73 -15.51 -23.41
CA SER A 508 -1.68 -16.95 -23.67
C SER A 508 -3.10 -17.49 -23.51
N LYS A 509 -3.66 -17.95 -24.64
CA LYS A 509 -4.92 -18.66 -24.72
C LYS A 509 -4.86 -19.93 -23.88
#